data_b9a5eb0a3101c2d6a3f754b6d3e622bb
#
_entry.id   b9a5eb0a3101c2d6a3f754b6d3e622bb
#
_cell.length_a   1.000
_cell.length_b   1.000
_cell.length_c   1.000
_cell.angle_alpha   90.00
_cell.angle_beta   90.00
_cell.angle_gamma   90.00
#
_symmetry.space_group_name_H-M   'P 1'
#
loop_
_entity.id
_entity.type
_entity.pdbx_description
1 polymer ?
#
loop_
_entity_poly.entity_id
_entity_poly.type
_entity_poly.pdbx_seq_one_letter_code
_entity_poly.pdbx_strand_id
1 'polypeptide(L)'
;MIRLVAIDMDGTLLRPDGHISERNVRALKGLKAMGAEFLICTGRSYIDALEPLKEAGLRAPVVCMNGAAVYDWDGRLMDEIRLSERQVREILDCCQKEDIIFDFMTDRGSYTTAKEAQFRACFERNVLLPMAEFTYEGVRDRFSFAEEGQLFELGLAFYKISVIHESQEVLGRIKERLSRIQELAV
;
A
#
# COMPACT_ATOMS: atom_id res chain seq x y z
N MET A 1 16.72 -26.69 -9.62
CA MET A 1 15.26 -26.64 -9.84
C MET A 1 14.70 -25.48 -9.04
N ILE A 2 13.92 -24.57 -9.67
CA ILE A 2 13.24 -23.45 -8.98
C ILE A 2 12.13 -24.05 -8.14
N ARG A 3 12.06 -23.66 -6.85
CA ARG A 3 11.06 -24.17 -5.90
C ARG A 3 10.10 -23.07 -5.41
N LEU A 4 10.51 -21.81 -5.49
CA LEU A 4 9.73 -20.65 -5.09
C LEU A 4 9.91 -19.52 -6.09
N VAL A 5 8.81 -18.85 -6.44
CA VAL A 5 8.79 -17.65 -7.29
C VAL A 5 8.13 -16.51 -6.52
N ALA A 6 8.89 -15.46 -6.25
CA ALA A 6 8.37 -14.21 -5.70
C ALA A 6 7.95 -13.30 -6.85
N ILE A 7 6.73 -12.76 -6.81
CA ILE A 7 6.13 -12.04 -7.92
C ILE A 7 5.61 -10.68 -7.43
N ASP A 8 6.07 -9.63 -8.05
CA ASP A 8 5.53 -8.29 -7.87
C ASP A 8 4.18 -8.13 -8.62
N MET A 9 3.31 -7.28 -8.13
CA MET A 9 1.97 -7.07 -8.69
C MET A 9 1.95 -5.98 -9.76
N ASP A 10 2.25 -4.76 -9.38
CA ASP A 10 2.05 -3.59 -10.22
C ASP A 10 3.11 -3.51 -11.32
N GLY A 11 2.66 -3.45 -12.59
CA GLY A 11 3.57 -3.48 -13.75
C GLY A 11 4.23 -4.82 -14.02
N THR A 12 3.93 -5.88 -13.23
CA THR A 12 4.50 -7.24 -13.40
C THR A 12 3.40 -8.28 -13.58
N LEU A 13 2.67 -8.61 -12.52
CA LEU A 13 1.59 -9.60 -12.57
C LEU A 13 0.29 -9.00 -13.12
N LEU A 14 -0.01 -7.77 -12.72
CA LEU A 14 -1.21 -7.05 -13.11
C LEU A 14 -1.03 -6.38 -14.48
N ARG A 15 -2.10 -6.37 -15.25
CA ARG A 15 -2.26 -5.54 -16.43
C ARG A 15 -2.52 -4.09 -16.00
N PRO A 16 -2.41 -3.10 -16.94
CA PRO A 16 -2.77 -1.72 -16.63
C PRO A 16 -4.19 -1.53 -16.07
N ASP A 17 -5.13 -2.40 -16.45
CA ASP A 17 -6.52 -2.40 -15.96
C ASP A 17 -6.69 -3.02 -14.54
N GLY A 18 -5.60 -3.34 -13.85
CA GLY A 18 -5.60 -3.89 -12.50
C GLY A 18 -5.90 -5.39 -12.40
N HIS A 19 -6.20 -6.07 -13.52
CA HIS A 19 -6.54 -7.50 -13.53
C HIS A 19 -5.35 -8.40 -13.85
N ILE A 20 -5.40 -9.65 -13.40
CA ILE A 20 -4.44 -10.69 -13.77
C ILE A 20 -4.89 -11.34 -15.09
N SER A 21 -4.02 -11.35 -16.10
CA SER A 21 -4.36 -11.97 -17.38
C SER A 21 -4.59 -13.48 -17.25
N GLU A 22 -5.47 -14.05 -18.09
CA GLU A 22 -5.67 -15.50 -18.15
C GLU A 22 -4.37 -16.27 -18.41
N ARG A 23 -3.44 -15.68 -19.19
CA ARG A 23 -2.13 -16.27 -19.45
C ARG A 23 -1.32 -16.40 -18.16
N ASN A 24 -1.30 -15.35 -17.34
CA ASN A 24 -0.61 -15.36 -16.05
C ASN A 24 -1.29 -16.33 -15.08
N VAL A 25 -2.63 -16.37 -15.04
CA VAL A 25 -3.38 -17.33 -14.21
C VAL A 25 -3.01 -18.76 -14.58
N ARG A 26 -2.98 -19.12 -15.88
CA ARG A 26 -2.56 -20.46 -16.33
C ARG A 26 -1.11 -20.77 -15.96
N ALA A 27 -0.21 -19.80 -16.09
CA ALA A 27 1.20 -19.98 -15.73
C ALA A 27 1.38 -20.25 -14.24
N LEU A 28 0.69 -19.50 -13.37
CA LEU A 28 0.75 -19.66 -11.92
C LEU A 28 0.17 -21.01 -11.47
N LYS A 29 -0.94 -21.43 -12.05
CA LYS A 29 -1.51 -22.78 -11.80
C LYS A 29 -0.55 -23.88 -12.27
N GLY A 30 0.18 -23.65 -13.36
CA GLY A 30 1.20 -24.58 -13.87
C GLY A 30 2.42 -24.72 -12.96
N LEU A 31 2.85 -23.66 -12.28
CA LEU A 31 3.96 -23.71 -11.32
C LEU A 31 3.71 -24.77 -10.22
N LYS A 32 2.51 -24.78 -9.65
CA LYS A 32 2.12 -25.73 -8.61
C LYS A 32 2.16 -27.17 -9.11
N ALA A 33 1.74 -27.41 -10.36
CA ALA A 33 1.84 -28.72 -10.98
C ALA A 33 3.30 -29.20 -11.21
N MET A 34 4.24 -28.25 -11.30
CA MET A 34 5.68 -28.50 -11.43
C MET A 34 6.40 -28.64 -10.06
N GLY A 35 5.66 -28.58 -8.96
CA GLY A 35 6.21 -28.63 -7.60
C GLY A 35 6.91 -27.34 -7.17
N ALA A 36 6.59 -26.20 -7.80
CA ALA A 36 7.05 -24.89 -7.39
C ALA A 36 5.90 -24.09 -6.75
N GLU A 37 6.21 -23.35 -5.71
CA GLU A 37 5.30 -22.44 -5.02
C GLU A 37 5.53 -21.01 -5.52
N PHE A 38 4.54 -20.15 -5.34
CA PHE A 38 4.71 -18.72 -5.57
C PHE A 38 4.15 -17.92 -4.40
N LEU A 39 4.70 -16.73 -4.22
CA LEU A 39 4.22 -15.73 -3.29
C LEU A 39 4.15 -14.36 -3.98
N ILE A 40 3.30 -13.51 -3.49
CA ILE A 40 3.16 -12.14 -3.96
C ILE A 40 4.01 -11.22 -3.08
N CYS A 41 4.74 -10.29 -3.72
CA CYS A 41 5.47 -9.23 -3.04
C CYS A 41 4.99 -7.89 -3.59
N THR A 42 4.42 -7.02 -2.76
CA THR A 42 3.80 -5.78 -3.23
C THR A 42 3.94 -4.63 -2.23
N GLY A 43 3.89 -3.41 -2.74
CA GLY A 43 3.73 -2.21 -1.91
C GLY A 43 2.29 -1.95 -1.46
N ARG A 44 1.31 -2.68 -1.99
CA ARG A 44 -0.10 -2.56 -1.65
C ARG A 44 -0.38 -3.02 -0.23
N SER A 45 -1.52 -2.58 0.35
CA SER A 45 -2.09 -3.18 1.55
C SER A 45 -2.51 -4.63 1.27
N TYR A 46 -2.69 -5.43 2.33
CA TYR A 46 -3.15 -6.82 2.17
C TYR A 46 -4.52 -6.89 1.49
N ILE A 47 -5.44 -6.00 1.85
CA ILE A 47 -6.79 -5.94 1.30
C ILE A 47 -6.74 -5.66 -0.21
N ASP A 48 -5.95 -4.65 -0.63
CA ASP A 48 -5.79 -4.28 -2.03
C ASP A 48 -5.07 -5.35 -2.87
N ALA A 49 -4.19 -6.12 -2.24
CA ALA A 49 -3.51 -7.23 -2.91
C ALA A 49 -4.43 -8.45 -3.12
N LEU A 50 -5.40 -8.66 -2.23
CA LEU A 50 -6.32 -9.79 -2.33
C LEU A 50 -7.35 -9.67 -3.45
N GLU A 51 -7.80 -8.46 -3.78
CA GLU A 51 -8.88 -8.24 -4.73
C GLU A 51 -8.59 -8.89 -6.09
N PRO A 52 -7.50 -8.55 -6.81
CA PRO A 52 -7.19 -9.16 -8.10
C PRO A 52 -6.87 -10.66 -8.02
N LEU A 53 -6.35 -11.14 -6.89
CA LEU A 53 -6.12 -12.57 -6.67
C LEU A 53 -7.44 -13.33 -6.57
N LYS A 54 -8.42 -12.81 -5.82
CA LYS A 54 -9.76 -13.39 -5.66
C LYS A 54 -10.50 -13.43 -7.00
N GLU A 55 -10.47 -12.35 -7.75
CA GLU A 55 -11.09 -12.28 -9.10
C GLU A 55 -10.50 -13.32 -10.05
N ALA A 56 -9.19 -13.53 -9.99
CA ALA A 56 -8.50 -14.54 -10.80
C ALA A 56 -8.65 -15.97 -10.29
N GLY A 57 -9.35 -16.19 -9.17
CA GLY A 57 -9.45 -17.50 -8.53
C GLY A 57 -8.10 -18.06 -8.06
N LEU A 58 -7.21 -17.17 -7.61
CA LEU A 58 -5.89 -17.50 -7.09
C LEU A 58 -5.82 -17.27 -5.58
N ARG A 59 -4.97 -18.06 -4.92
CA ARG A 59 -4.57 -17.89 -3.52
C ARG A 59 -3.06 -17.99 -3.45
N ALA A 60 -2.44 -17.14 -2.67
CA ALA A 60 -1.00 -17.10 -2.45
C ALA A 60 -0.69 -16.47 -1.09
N PRO A 61 0.46 -16.77 -0.48
CA PRO A 61 1.04 -15.93 0.55
C PRO A 61 1.35 -14.54 -0.01
N VAL A 62 1.22 -13.51 0.82
CA VAL A 62 1.45 -12.13 0.42
C VAL A 62 2.43 -11.45 1.37
N VAL A 63 3.51 -10.96 0.82
CA VAL A 63 4.42 -10.00 1.46
C VAL A 63 3.96 -8.62 0.99
N CYS A 64 3.32 -7.87 1.85
CA CYS A 64 2.67 -6.59 1.50
C CYS A 64 3.31 -5.40 2.22
N MET A 65 2.90 -4.20 1.81
CA MET A 65 3.39 -2.92 2.37
C MET A 65 4.93 -2.85 2.39
N ASN A 66 5.57 -3.27 1.26
CA ASN A 66 7.02 -3.33 1.06
C ASN A 66 7.76 -4.23 2.07
N GLY A 67 7.11 -5.29 2.55
CA GLY A 67 7.69 -6.23 3.51
C GLY A 67 7.26 -5.99 4.96
N ALA A 68 6.45 -4.96 5.23
CA ALA A 68 6.02 -4.64 6.59
C ALA A 68 5.02 -5.65 7.17
N ALA A 69 4.34 -6.45 6.35
CA ALA A 69 3.50 -7.54 6.83
C ALA A 69 3.52 -8.73 5.88
N VAL A 70 3.46 -9.94 6.44
CA VAL A 70 3.49 -11.21 5.72
C VAL A 70 2.27 -12.03 6.11
N TYR A 71 1.51 -12.45 5.11
CA TYR A 71 0.31 -13.28 5.29
C TYR A 71 0.49 -14.64 4.61
N ASP A 72 -0.04 -15.68 5.24
CA ASP A 72 -0.02 -17.04 4.70
C ASP A 72 -1.14 -17.28 3.66
N TRP A 73 -1.25 -18.53 3.19
CA TRP A 73 -2.28 -19.00 2.25
C TRP A 73 -3.71 -18.82 2.76
N ASP A 74 -3.91 -18.82 4.06
CA ASP A 74 -5.20 -18.69 4.72
C ASP A 74 -5.53 -17.26 5.14
N GLY A 75 -4.61 -16.31 4.87
CA GLY A 75 -4.75 -14.93 5.25
C GLY A 75 -4.45 -14.63 6.71
N ARG A 76 -3.70 -15.55 7.37
CA ARG A 76 -3.23 -15.30 8.72
C ARG A 76 -1.95 -14.49 8.68
N LEU A 77 -1.88 -13.47 9.53
CA LEU A 77 -0.66 -12.69 9.72
C LEU A 77 0.43 -13.58 10.34
N MET A 78 1.55 -13.71 9.63
CA MET A 78 2.69 -14.55 10.02
C MET A 78 3.79 -13.73 10.66
N ASP A 79 4.02 -12.53 10.14
CA ASP A 79 5.07 -11.64 10.61
C ASP A 79 4.71 -10.19 10.28
N GLU A 80 5.15 -9.24 11.11
CA GLU A 80 4.88 -7.83 10.90
C GLU A 80 5.94 -6.92 11.52
N ILE A 81 6.16 -5.79 10.89
CA ILE A 81 6.95 -4.67 11.40
C ILE A 81 6.03 -3.44 11.40
N ARG A 82 5.73 -2.93 12.59
CA ARG A 82 4.83 -1.77 12.76
C ARG A 82 5.62 -0.50 13.01
N LEU A 83 5.09 0.59 12.53
CA LEU A 83 5.48 1.91 13.01
C LEU A 83 4.90 2.11 14.42
N SER A 84 5.73 2.55 15.34
CA SER A 84 5.27 2.97 16.66
C SER A 84 4.46 4.27 16.57
N GLU A 85 3.55 4.48 17.50
CA GLU A 85 2.79 5.75 17.59
C GLU A 85 3.73 6.97 17.62
N ARG A 86 4.85 6.86 18.32
CA ARG A 86 5.88 7.91 18.36
C ARG A 86 6.41 8.23 16.95
N GLN A 87 6.76 7.21 16.16
CA GLN A 87 7.24 7.42 14.78
C GLN A 87 6.17 8.04 13.90
N VAL A 88 4.91 7.61 14.02
CA VAL A 88 3.79 8.21 13.27
C VAL A 88 3.64 9.70 13.61
N ARG A 89 3.70 10.07 14.89
CA ARG A 89 3.65 11.48 15.33
C ARG A 89 4.84 12.28 14.82
N GLU A 90 6.06 11.75 14.91
CA GLU A 90 7.27 12.39 14.37
C GLU A 90 7.17 12.61 12.84
N ILE A 91 6.56 11.68 12.09
CA ILE A 91 6.30 11.83 10.64
C ILE A 91 5.32 12.97 10.40
N LEU A 92 4.21 13.02 11.13
CA LEU A 92 3.23 14.10 11.03
C LEU A 92 3.87 15.46 11.34
N ASP A 93 4.64 15.56 12.42
CA ASP A 93 5.36 16.78 12.82
C ASP A 93 6.36 17.25 11.74
N CYS A 94 7.05 16.34 11.09
CA CYS A 94 7.96 16.66 9.98
C CYS A 94 7.24 17.31 8.78
N CYS A 95 5.95 17.05 8.63
CA CYS A 95 5.15 17.47 7.48
C CYS A 95 4.21 18.66 7.76
N GLN A 96 4.04 19.10 9.02
CA GLN A 96 3.04 20.10 9.45
C GLN A 96 3.01 21.41 8.67
N LYS A 97 4.12 21.81 8.02
CA LYS A 97 4.24 23.08 7.29
C LYS A 97 3.87 22.97 5.82
N GLU A 98 3.56 21.77 5.37
CA GLU A 98 3.31 21.46 3.96
C GLU A 98 1.88 20.93 3.80
N ASP A 99 1.26 21.20 2.65
CA ASP A 99 -0.10 20.72 2.33
C ASP A 99 -0.03 19.26 1.84
N ILE A 100 0.19 18.33 2.76
CA ILE A 100 0.44 16.91 2.49
C ILE A 100 -0.85 16.11 2.54
N ILE A 101 -0.97 15.17 1.60
CA ILE A 101 -1.89 14.04 1.74
C ILE A 101 -1.10 12.82 2.22
N PHE A 102 -1.59 12.22 3.28
CA PHE A 102 -1.07 10.96 3.78
C PHE A 102 -1.95 9.80 3.34
N ASP A 103 -1.29 8.67 3.00
CA ASP A 103 -1.90 7.36 2.98
C ASP A 103 -1.28 6.53 4.12
N PHE A 104 -2.04 6.38 5.20
CA PHE A 104 -1.68 5.53 6.33
C PHE A 104 -2.17 4.11 6.05
N MET A 105 -1.29 3.23 5.62
CA MET A 105 -1.60 1.82 5.42
C MET A 105 -1.58 1.08 6.75
N THR A 106 -2.72 0.53 7.14
CA THR A 106 -2.95 -0.08 8.44
C THR A 106 -3.48 -1.51 8.32
N ASP A 107 -3.65 -2.18 9.46
CA ASP A 107 -4.32 -3.48 9.55
C ASP A 107 -5.80 -3.46 9.10
N ARG A 108 -6.41 -2.26 9.03
CA ARG A 108 -7.81 -2.06 8.64
C ARG A 108 -7.99 -1.34 7.30
N GLY A 109 -6.92 -1.22 6.51
CA GLY A 109 -6.93 -0.52 5.23
C GLY A 109 -6.23 0.82 5.26
N SER A 110 -6.46 1.64 4.24
CA SER A 110 -5.85 2.96 4.09
C SER A 110 -6.67 4.04 4.79
N TYR A 111 -5.98 4.89 5.54
CA TYR A 111 -6.55 6.07 6.20
C TYR A 111 -5.89 7.34 5.68
N THR A 112 -6.61 8.45 5.72
CA THR A 112 -6.06 9.78 5.42
C THR A 112 -6.61 10.83 6.38
N THR A 113 -5.78 11.82 6.70
CA THR A 113 -6.19 13.01 7.47
C THR A 113 -6.58 14.18 6.57
N ALA A 114 -6.49 14.02 5.26
CA ALA A 114 -6.87 15.02 4.29
C ALA A 114 -8.38 15.31 4.37
N LYS A 115 -8.75 16.57 4.18
CA LYS A 115 -10.15 16.92 3.94
C LYS A 115 -10.58 16.40 2.57
N GLU A 116 -11.84 15.98 2.44
CA GLU A 116 -12.33 15.40 1.18
C GLU A 116 -12.14 16.32 -0.03
N ALA A 117 -12.31 17.63 0.16
CA ALA A 117 -12.08 18.64 -0.90
C ALA A 117 -10.59 18.67 -1.33
N GLN A 118 -9.65 18.59 -0.39
CA GLN A 118 -8.22 18.53 -0.67
C GLN A 118 -7.87 17.24 -1.41
N PHE A 119 -8.39 16.11 -0.93
CA PHE A 119 -8.18 14.80 -1.55
C PHE A 119 -8.69 14.77 -3.00
N ARG A 120 -9.91 15.29 -3.25
CA ARG A 120 -10.48 15.43 -4.59
C ARG A 120 -9.61 16.31 -5.50
N ALA A 121 -9.18 17.46 -5.03
CA ALA A 121 -8.34 18.37 -5.81
C ALA A 121 -7.00 17.72 -6.21
N CYS A 122 -6.40 16.90 -5.34
CA CYS A 122 -5.18 16.17 -5.65
C CYS A 122 -5.43 15.02 -6.65
N PHE A 123 -6.56 14.34 -6.56
CA PHE A 123 -6.95 13.35 -7.55
C PHE A 123 -7.14 13.98 -8.94
N GLU A 124 -7.88 15.08 -9.04
CA GLU A 124 -8.13 15.80 -10.30
C GLU A 124 -6.84 16.31 -10.96
N ARG A 125 -5.81 16.61 -10.17
CA ARG A 125 -4.47 17.00 -10.64
C ARG A 125 -3.54 15.80 -10.93
N ASN A 126 -4.02 14.57 -10.85
CA ASN A 126 -3.25 13.32 -11.01
C ASN A 126 -2.07 13.16 -10.04
N VAL A 127 -2.18 13.72 -8.84
CA VAL A 127 -1.13 13.65 -7.81
C VAL A 127 -1.24 12.38 -6.98
N LEU A 128 -2.47 11.92 -6.70
CA LEU A 128 -2.72 10.75 -5.85
C LEU A 128 -2.34 9.43 -6.53
N LEU A 129 -2.77 9.24 -7.77
CA LEU A 129 -2.50 8.05 -8.56
C LEU A 129 -2.44 8.47 -10.04
N PRO A 130 -1.27 8.50 -10.66
CA PRO A 130 -1.11 8.89 -12.07
C PRO A 130 -1.56 7.77 -13.02
N MET A 131 -2.69 7.11 -12.75
CA MET A 131 -3.21 6.03 -13.57
C MET A 131 -4.58 6.43 -14.12
N ALA A 132 -4.67 6.55 -15.44
CA ALA A 132 -5.84 7.02 -16.18
C ALA A 132 -7.12 6.16 -15.99
N GLU A 133 -7.03 5.07 -15.24
CA GLU A 133 -8.05 4.03 -15.15
C GLU A 133 -8.86 4.07 -13.86
N PHE A 134 -8.51 4.94 -12.89
CA PHE A 134 -9.23 5.06 -11.64
C PHE A 134 -10.25 6.20 -11.67
N THR A 135 -11.49 5.91 -11.30
CA THR A 135 -12.48 6.94 -10.98
C THR A 135 -12.18 7.53 -9.60
N TYR A 136 -12.59 8.78 -9.37
CA TYR A 136 -12.47 9.40 -8.05
C TYR A 136 -13.14 8.56 -6.96
N GLU A 137 -14.34 8.09 -7.23
CA GLU A 137 -15.13 7.27 -6.31
C GLU A 137 -14.39 5.98 -5.96
N GLY A 138 -13.84 5.28 -6.94
CA GLY A 138 -13.08 4.05 -6.72
C GLY A 138 -11.82 4.26 -5.88
N VAL A 139 -11.14 5.40 -6.02
CA VAL A 139 -9.98 5.74 -5.18
C VAL A 139 -10.44 6.19 -3.80
N ARG A 140 -11.45 7.06 -3.73
CA ARG A 140 -11.98 7.60 -2.48
C ARG A 140 -12.49 6.50 -1.55
N ASP A 141 -13.18 5.49 -2.09
CA ASP A 141 -13.76 4.40 -1.32
C ASP A 141 -12.73 3.42 -0.73
N ARG A 142 -11.47 3.51 -1.17
CA ARG A 142 -10.34 2.79 -0.55
C ARG A 142 -9.83 3.45 0.72
N PHE A 143 -10.20 4.72 0.96
CA PHE A 143 -9.71 5.50 2.09
C PHE A 143 -10.79 5.73 3.14
N SER A 144 -10.41 5.55 4.39
CA SER A 144 -11.15 6.04 5.55
C SER A 144 -10.61 7.41 5.93
N PHE A 145 -11.50 8.40 6.01
CA PHE A 145 -11.13 9.76 6.41
C PHE A 145 -11.27 9.89 7.93
N ALA A 146 -10.22 10.35 8.58
CA ALA A 146 -10.20 10.54 10.04
C ALA A 146 -9.41 11.80 10.39
N GLU A 147 -9.81 12.51 11.43
CA GLU A 147 -8.97 13.56 11.99
C GLU A 147 -7.72 12.97 12.65
N GLU A 148 -6.63 13.74 12.70
CA GLU A 148 -5.36 13.26 13.25
C GLU A 148 -5.48 12.67 14.64
N GLY A 149 -6.24 13.32 15.55
CA GLY A 149 -6.49 12.80 16.89
C GLY A 149 -7.20 11.45 16.90
N GLN A 150 -8.17 11.26 16.02
CA GLN A 150 -8.96 10.04 15.90
C GLN A 150 -8.11 8.85 15.41
N LEU A 151 -7.11 9.06 14.55
CA LEU A 151 -6.23 7.97 14.09
C LEU A 151 -5.61 7.17 15.25
N PHE A 152 -5.21 7.86 16.32
CA PHE A 152 -4.57 7.22 17.46
C PHE A 152 -5.58 6.56 18.41
N GLU A 153 -6.81 7.09 18.47
CA GLU A 153 -7.90 6.52 19.29
C GLU A 153 -8.45 5.22 18.69
N LEU A 154 -8.33 5.03 17.38
CA LEU A 154 -8.81 3.84 16.68
C LEU A 154 -8.00 2.57 16.98
N GLY A 155 -6.82 2.68 17.59
CA GLY A 155 -5.96 1.54 17.91
C GLY A 155 -5.47 0.79 16.66
N LEU A 156 -5.13 1.53 15.61
CA LEU A 156 -4.65 0.98 14.34
C LEU A 156 -3.19 0.50 14.45
N ALA A 157 -2.88 -0.58 13.77
CA ALA A 157 -1.50 -0.97 13.49
C ALA A 157 -1.04 -0.29 12.19
N PHE A 158 -0.05 0.60 12.29
CA PHE A 158 0.50 1.31 11.13
C PHE A 158 1.69 0.55 10.56
N TYR A 159 1.69 0.30 9.26
CA TYR A 159 2.75 -0.44 8.58
C TYR A 159 3.55 0.42 7.60
N LYS A 160 2.87 1.32 6.90
CA LYS A 160 3.49 2.18 5.90
C LYS A 160 2.74 3.51 5.85
N ILE A 161 3.46 4.59 5.62
CA ILE A 161 2.89 5.91 5.39
C ILE A 161 3.43 6.44 4.07
N SER A 162 2.55 6.68 3.10
CA SER A 162 2.91 7.39 1.88
C SER A 162 2.66 8.88 2.07
N VAL A 163 3.66 9.67 1.77
CA VAL A 163 3.61 11.15 1.82
C VAL A 163 3.44 11.65 0.39
N ILE A 164 2.31 12.27 0.10
CA ILE A 164 1.89 12.62 -1.25
C ILE A 164 1.82 14.14 -1.40
N HIS A 165 2.55 14.68 -2.38
CA HIS A 165 2.56 16.09 -2.74
C HIS A 165 2.97 16.26 -4.20
N GLU A 166 2.48 17.31 -4.89
CA GLU A 166 2.79 17.56 -6.31
C GLU A 166 4.23 18.04 -6.54
N SER A 167 4.82 18.74 -5.58
CA SER A 167 6.16 19.30 -5.69
C SER A 167 7.23 18.32 -5.23
N GLN A 168 8.12 17.94 -6.15
CA GLN A 168 9.30 17.11 -5.85
C GLN A 168 10.27 17.82 -4.88
N GLU A 169 10.33 19.15 -4.89
CA GLU A 169 11.15 19.94 -3.97
C GLU A 169 10.64 19.80 -2.53
N VAL A 170 9.31 19.88 -2.34
CA VAL A 170 8.66 19.66 -1.04
C VAL A 170 8.95 18.24 -0.55
N LEU A 171 8.72 17.24 -1.40
CA LEU A 171 9.01 15.83 -1.06
C LEU A 171 10.49 15.61 -0.71
N GLY A 172 11.41 16.25 -1.41
CA GLY A 172 12.84 16.19 -1.10
C GLY A 172 13.18 16.74 0.29
N ARG A 173 12.62 17.90 0.66
CA ARG A 173 12.79 18.48 2.01
C ARG A 173 12.20 17.58 3.10
N ILE A 174 11.03 17.02 2.85
CA ILE A 174 10.38 16.10 3.79
C ILE A 174 11.22 14.83 3.95
N LYS A 175 11.67 14.24 2.85
CA LYS A 175 12.55 13.05 2.86
C LYS A 175 13.79 13.29 3.72
N GLU A 176 14.44 14.45 3.59
CA GLU A 176 15.60 14.82 4.41
C GLU A 176 15.25 14.91 5.90
N ARG A 177 14.08 15.44 6.26
CA ARG A 177 13.62 15.49 7.67
C ARG A 177 13.31 14.09 8.19
N LEU A 178 12.57 13.28 7.42
CA LEU A 178 12.19 11.91 7.78
C LEU A 178 13.39 11.00 7.97
N SER A 179 14.46 11.17 7.18
CA SER A 179 15.69 10.35 7.29
C SER A 179 16.43 10.51 8.62
N ARG A 180 16.03 11.50 9.44
CA ARG A 180 16.58 11.73 10.80
C ARG A 180 15.80 10.99 11.89
N ILE A 181 14.63 10.42 11.55
CA ILE A 181 13.84 9.62 12.49
C ILE A 181 14.51 8.25 12.62
N GLN A 182 14.81 7.88 13.87
CA GLN A 182 15.51 6.64 14.16
C GLN A 182 14.64 5.43 13.76
N GLU A 183 15.27 4.42 13.16
CA GLU A 183 14.66 3.16 12.74
C GLU A 183 13.52 3.32 11.71
N LEU A 184 13.48 4.45 10.99
CA LEU A 184 12.55 4.67 9.89
C LEU A 184 13.24 4.42 8.54
N ALA A 185 12.67 3.54 7.71
CA ALA A 185 13.05 3.38 6.31
C ALA A 185 12.30 4.41 5.44
N VAL A 186 13.03 5.26 4.68
CA VAL A 186 12.49 6.38 3.89
C VAL A 186 12.85 6.27 2.41
#